data_b6e0b0beb77f4c39768e7f2762e9fb6b
#
_entry.id   b6e0b0beb77f4c39768e7f2762e9fb6b
#
_cell.length_a   1.000
_cell.length_b   1.000
_cell.length_c   1.000
_cell.angle_alpha   90.00
_cell.angle_beta   90.00
_cell.angle_gamma   90.00
#
_symmetry.space_group_name_H-M   'P 1'
#
loop_
_entity.id
_entity.type
_entity.pdbx_description
1 polymer ?
#
loop_
_entity_poly.entity_id
_entity_poly.type
_entity_poly.pdbx_seq_one_letter_code
_entity_poly.pdbx_strand_id
1 'polypeptide(L)' 'MENVRLSDIENVSRNELNSSKLDSLENGYDSFETQLNSRNNPIALDRSSWSYRIINGRHRVFLARQKGYSSIPAEFV' A
#
# COMPACT_ATOMS: atom_id res chain seq x y z
N MET A 1 8.19 -11.45 1.70
CA MET A 1 7.86 -10.02 1.85
C MET A 1 8.63 -9.43 3.01
N GLU A 2 8.98 -8.18 2.92
CA GLU A 2 9.68 -7.44 3.97
C GLU A 2 8.74 -6.42 4.59
N ASN A 3 9.00 -6.05 5.83
CA ASN A 3 8.33 -4.90 6.44
C ASN A 3 9.07 -3.65 6.00
N VAL A 4 8.36 -2.74 5.36
CA VAL A 4 8.91 -1.50 4.85
C VAL A 4 8.24 -0.32 5.53
N ARG A 5 9.04 0.62 6.04
CA ARG A 5 8.49 1.80 6.70
C ARG A 5 7.79 2.69 5.68
N LEU A 6 6.60 3.14 6.04
CA LEU A 6 5.82 4.02 5.15
C LEU A 6 6.56 5.32 4.86
N SER A 7 7.39 5.78 5.80
CA SER A 7 8.20 6.98 5.58
C SER A 7 9.25 6.82 4.47
N ASP A 8 9.55 5.59 4.07
CA ASP A 8 10.51 5.29 3.00
C ASP A 8 9.85 5.15 1.63
N ILE A 9 8.54 5.20 1.58
CA ILE A 9 7.75 5.00 0.36
C ILE A 9 7.24 6.34 -0.16
N GLU A 10 7.20 6.50 -1.49
CA GLU A 10 6.73 7.73 -2.10
C GLU A 10 5.33 8.12 -1.62
N ASN A 11 5.04 9.40 -1.63
CA ASN A 11 3.74 9.92 -1.25
C ASN A 11 2.70 9.59 -2.32
N VAL A 12 1.47 9.36 -1.85
CA VAL A 12 0.32 9.12 -2.72
C VAL A 12 -0.71 10.19 -2.43
N SER A 13 -1.10 10.93 -3.47
CA SER A 13 -2.15 11.94 -3.36
C SER A 13 -3.51 11.27 -3.52
N ARG A 14 -4.51 11.74 -2.77
CA ARG A 14 -5.87 11.24 -2.92
C ARG A 14 -6.39 11.40 -4.34
N ASN A 15 -5.95 12.42 -5.05
CA ASN A 15 -6.35 12.69 -6.42
C ASN A 15 -5.91 11.61 -7.41
N GLU A 16 -4.91 10.81 -7.05
CA GLU A 16 -4.42 9.71 -7.89
C GLU A 16 -5.25 8.44 -7.72
N LEU A 17 -6.19 8.43 -6.79
CA LEU A 17 -6.85 7.21 -6.34
C LEU A 17 -8.30 7.15 -6.82
N ASN A 18 -8.77 5.93 -6.96
CA ASN A 18 -10.15 5.63 -7.34
C ASN A 18 -10.99 5.44 -6.06
N SER A 19 -12.04 6.24 -5.88
CA SER A 19 -12.89 6.18 -4.69
C SER A 19 -13.53 4.82 -4.49
N SER A 20 -13.94 4.16 -5.59
CA SER A 20 -14.54 2.84 -5.51
C SER A 20 -13.59 1.80 -4.96
N LYS A 21 -12.33 1.89 -5.38
CA LYS A 21 -11.29 0.96 -4.89
C LYS A 21 -10.98 1.23 -3.42
N LEU A 22 -10.94 2.48 -3.00
CA LEU A 22 -10.74 2.83 -1.60
C LEU A 22 -11.88 2.29 -0.75
N ASP A 23 -13.11 2.46 -1.21
CA ASP A 23 -14.28 1.96 -0.51
C ASP A 23 -14.24 0.44 -0.39
N SER A 24 -13.88 -0.26 -1.45
CA SER A 24 -13.77 -1.71 -1.45
C SER A 24 -12.71 -2.21 -0.48
N LEU A 25 -11.60 -1.48 -0.33
CA LEU A 25 -10.56 -1.84 0.63
C LEU A 25 -11.01 -1.65 2.07
N GLU A 26 -11.83 -0.63 2.34
CA GLU A 26 -12.31 -0.36 3.70
C GLU A 26 -13.53 -1.19 4.06
N ASN A 27 -14.47 -1.33 3.14
CA ASN A 27 -15.80 -1.90 3.38
C ASN A 27 -16.09 -3.14 2.56
N GLY A 28 -15.07 -3.70 1.90
CA GLY A 28 -15.24 -4.89 1.07
C GLY A 28 -15.33 -6.16 1.89
N TYR A 29 -15.40 -7.28 1.18
CA TYR A 29 -15.57 -8.61 1.77
C TYR A 29 -14.43 -8.98 2.71
N ASP A 30 -13.19 -8.72 2.28
CA ASP A 30 -12.01 -9.02 3.08
C ASP A 30 -11.63 -7.83 3.96
N SER A 31 -11.09 -8.08 5.15
CA SER A 31 -10.58 -7.03 6.00
C SER A 31 -9.39 -6.33 5.33
N PHE A 32 -9.14 -5.09 5.71
CA PHE A 32 -7.98 -4.36 5.21
C PHE A 32 -6.67 -5.10 5.53
N GLU A 33 -6.55 -5.66 6.72
CA GLU A 33 -5.36 -6.44 7.09
C GLU A 33 -5.12 -7.63 6.16
N THR A 34 -6.19 -8.35 5.82
CA THR A 34 -6.10 -9.47 4.89
C THR A 34 -5.60 -9.01 3.53
N GLN A 35 -6.14 -7.91 3.04
CA GLN A 35 -5.75 -7.35 1.75
C GLN A 35 -4.32 -6.82 1.77
N LEU A 36 -3.92 -6.20 2.88
CA LEU A 36 -2.57 -5.67 3.05
C LEU A 36 -1.52 -6.78 3.02
N ASN A 37 -1.84 -7.94 3.55
CA ASN A 37 -0.93 -9.09 3.65
C ASN A 37 -1.08 -10.09 2.52
N SER A 38 -1.77 -9.74 1.45
CA SER A 38 -2.03 -10.64 0.32
C SER A 38 -0.72 -11.12 -0.32
N ARG A 39 -0.57 -12.44 -0.40
CA ARG A 39 0.59 -13.06 -1.06
C ARG A 39 0.40 -13.17 -2.56
N ASN A 40 -0.85 -13.24 -3.00
CA ASN A 40 -1.18 -13.34 -4.43
C ASN A 40 -1.09 -11.99 -5.13
N ASN A 41 -1.27 -10.92 -4.39
CA ASN A 41 -1.22 -9.56 -4.91
C ASN A 41 -0.53 -8.65 -3.91
N PRO A 42 0.77 -8.85 -3.68
CA PRO A 42 1.48 -8.07 -2.66
C PRO A 42 1.69 -6.63 -3.10
N ILE A 43 1.88 -5.76 -2.12
CA ILE A 43 2.37 -4.41 -2.41
C ILE A 43 3.77 -4.58 -2.99
N ALA A 44 4.02 -3.97 -4.15
CA ALA A 44 5.30 -4.09 -4.84
C ALA A 44 5.94 -2.72 -4.97
N LEU A 45 7.22 -2.66 -4.65
CA LEU A 45 8.01 -1.42 -4.63
C LEU A 45 9.25 -1.56 -5.49
N ASP A 46 9.70 -0.44 -6.04
CA ASP A 46 10.96 -0.33 -6.76
C ASP A 46 11.94 0.45 -5.90
N ARG A 47 13.10 -0.14 -5.61
CA ARG A 47 14.12 0.52 -4.78
C ARG A 47 15.20 1.26 -5.57
N SER A 48 15.00 1.43 -6.87
CA SER A 48 16.00 2.10 -7.71
C SER A 48 16.13 3.61 -7.41
N SER A 49 15.18 4.18 -6.70
CA SER A 49 15.24 5.57 -6.26
C SER A 49 14.74 5.71 -4.83
N TRP A 50 15.16 6.73 -4.16
CA TRP A 50 14.66 7.15 -2.86
C TRP A 50 13.69 8.31 -3.10
N SER A 51 12.50 8.36 -2.55
CA SER A 51 11.85 7.27 -1.82
C SER A 51 11.39 6.16 -2.77
N TYR A 52 11.09 4.96 -2.24
CA TYR A 52 10.71 3.82 -3.08
C TYR A 52 9.43 4.11 -3.85
N ARG A 53 9.46 3.81 -5.15
CA ARG A 53 8.28 3.97 -6.01
C ARG A 53 7.32 2.80 -5.82
N ILE A 54 6.03 3.10 -5.86
CA ILE A 54 4.99 2.09 -5.75
C ILE A 54 4.68 1.54 -7.14
N ILE A 55 4.92 0.25 -7.32
CA ILE A 55 4.58 -0.45 -8.57
C ILE A 55 3.17 -1.00 -8.51
N ASN A 56 2.78 -1.51 -7.33
CA ASN A 56 1.44 -2.06 -7.11
C ASN A 56 1.03 -1.77 -5.66
N GLY A 57 -0.21 -1.36 -5.47
CA GLY A 57 -0.77 -1.17 -4.13
C GLY A 57 -0.88 0.25 -3.63
N ARG A 58 -0.97 1.24 -4.52
CA ARG A 58 -1.11 2.67 -4.15
C ARG A 58 -2.24 2.90 -3.17
N HIS A 59 -3.39 2.30 -3.41
CA HIS A 59 -4.56 2.49 -2.55
C HIS A 59 -4.32 1.94 -1.16
N ARG A 60 -3.67 0.78 -1.06
CA ARG A 60 -3.35 0.17 0.23
C ARG A 60 -2.33 0.99 1.00
N VAL A 61 -1.33 1.52 0.32
CA VAL A 61 -0.33 2.41 0.95
C VAL A 61 -1.01 3.65 1.52
N PHE A 62 -1.89 4.28 0.74
CA PHE A 62 -2.63 5.46 1.18
C PHE A 62 -3.45 5.15 2.43
N LEU A 63 -4.22 4.08 2.41
CA LEU A 63 -5.07 3.71 3.55
C LEU A 63 -4.26 3.33 4.78
N ALA A 64 -3.14 2.64 4.60
CA ALA A 64 -2.27 2.29 5.71
C ALA A 64 -1.77 3.55 6.43
N ARG A 65 -1.41 4.59 5.67
CA ARG A 65 -1.02 5.87 6.26
C ARG A 65 -2.15 6.52 7.02
N GLN A 66 -3.36 6.51 6.45
CA GLN A 66 -4.52 7.07 7.12
C GLN A 66 -4.86 6.35 8.42
N LYS A 67 -4.65 5.05 8.44
CA LYS A 67 -4.93 4.22 9.62
C LYS A 67 -3.82 4.26 10.67
N GLY A 68 -2.73 4.96 10.39
CA GLY A 68 -1.64 5.15 11.34
C GLY A 68 -0.63 4.01 11.38
N TYR A 69 -0.55 3.20 10.36
CA TYR A 69 0.49 2.17 10.27
C TYR A 69 1.85 2.83 10.14
N SER A 70 2.86 2.25 10.77
CA SER A 70 4.24 2.73 10.63
C SER A 70 4.99 1.98 9.54
N SER A 71 4.63 0.73 9.31
CA SER A 71 5.25 -0.12 8.28
C SER A 71 4.21 -1.05 7.66
N ILE A 72 4.52 -1.57 6.50
CA ILE A 72 3.65 -2.48 5.77
C ILE A 72 4.46 -3.60 5.13
N PRO A 73 3.84 -4.77 4.91
CA PRO A 73 4.51 -5.82 4.16
C PRO A 73 4.54 -5.47 2.68
N ALA A 74 5.70 -5.61 2.06
CA ALA A 74 5.87 -5.34 0.64
C ALA A 74 7.00 -6.17 0.08
N GLU A 75 7.02 -6.31 -1.24
CA GLU A 75 8.15 -6.93 -1.91
C GLU A 75 8.81 -5.91 -2.84
N PHE A 76 10.09 -6.09 -3.09
CA PHE A 76 10.83 -5.26 -4.04
C PHE A 76 10.95 -6.00 -5.37
N VAL A 77 10.73 -5.28 -6.42
CA VAL A 77 10.79 -5.82 -7.78
C VAL A 77 11.85 -5.13 -8.62
#